data_d9d624d4c5d4c1218bf585c11de140ab
#
_entry.id   d9d624d4c5d4c1218bf585c11de140ab
#
_cell.length_a   1.000
_cell.length_b   1.000
_cell.length_c   1.000
_cell.angle_alpha   90.00
_cell.angle_beta   90.00
_cell.angle_gamma   90.00
#
_symmetry.space_group_name_H-M   'P 1'
#
loop_
_entity.id
_entity.type
_entity.pdbx_description
1 polymer ?
#
loop_
_entity_poly.entity_id
_entity_poly.type
_entity_poly.pdbx_seq_one_letter_code
_entity_poly.pdbx_strand_id
1 'polypeptide(L)'
;MQAVRSILVVLDPEHAHSRALTRAKLIATATGARLHLLMCDRKHDHSALLSLLCSQLHDDGYDNVTFEQAWHDTLHESIIDVQQAEGCELVIKEHRPDNPLKKALLTPSDWKLLRLCPAAVLMVKTERPWTGGVILAAVDVGNRDQEHRVLHGDIIDHGYAIAGLAKGDLHVIAAHPSPMLSAADPVYQLKETIEQRYREECAAFQAEFDISDERLHVAEGPAAVSYTHLRAHETRG
;
A
#
# COMPACT_ATOMS: atom_id res chain seq x y z
N MET A 1 4.80 14.09 -8.02
CA MET A 1 5.24 13.09 -7.02
C MET A 1 6.50 13.59 -6.37
N GLN A 2 6.53 13.75 -5.05
CA GLN A 2 7.80 13.70 -4.33
C GLN A 2 8.29 12.26 -4.51
N ALA A 3 9.40 12.09 -5.22
CA ALA A 3 9.97 10.78 -5.41
C ALA A 3 10.33 10.20 -4.04
N VAL A 4 9.89 8.98 -3.75
CA VAL A 4 10.33 8.23 -2.56
C VAL A 4 11.86 8.21 -2.56
N ARG A 5 12.48 8.76 -1.51
CA ARG A 5 13.94 8.90 -1.41
C ARG A 5 14.59 7.85 -0.52
N SER A 6 13.79 7.20 0.32
CA SER A 6 14.29 6.20 1.27
C SER A 6 13.27 5.08 1.49
N ILE A 7 13.74 3.84 1.42
CA ILE A 7 12.92 2.63 1.49
C ILE A 7 13.48 1.73 2.59
N LEU A 8 12.63 1.37 3.56
CA LEU A 8 12.90 0.31 4.52
C LEU A 8 12.41 -1.02 3.96
N VAL A 9 13.30 -1.98 3.77
CA VAL A 9 12.99 -3.31 3.24
C VAL A 9 13.03 -4.33 4.37
N VAL A 10 11.87 -4.83 4.78
CA VAL A 10 11.78 -5.86 5.82
C VAL A 10 12.00 -7.22 5.20
N LEU A 11 13.10 -7.86 5.58
CA LEU A 11 13.52 -9.18 5.10
C LEU A 11 13.11 -10.27 6.09
N ASP A 12 12.83 -11.44 5.55
CA ASP A 12 12.54 -12.65 6.33
C ASP A 12 13.78 -13.56 6.30
N PRO A 13 14.41 -13.83 7.45
CA PRO A 13 15.64 -14.63 7.48
C PRO A 13 15.45 -16.09 7.07
N GLU A 14 14.23 -16.61 7.15
CA GLU A 14 13.93 -18.00 6.77
C GLU A 14 13.79 -18.21 5.25
N HIS A 15 13.83 -17.14 4.47
CA HIS A 15 13.54 -17.21 3.03
C HIS A 15 14.61 -16.50 2.20
N ALA A 16 15.36 -17.29 1.44
CA ALA A 16 16.42 -16.80 0.55
C ALA A 16 15.92 -15.85 -0.55
N HIS A 17 14.63 -15.94 -0.93
CA HIS A 17 14.02 -15.09 -1.96
C HIS A 17 13.04 -14.12 -1.33
N SER A 18 13.33 -12.82 -1.40
CA SER A 18 12.48 -11.77 -0.84
C SER A 18 11.74 -11.01 -1.94
N ARG A 19 10.40 -11.18 -1.96
CA ARG A 19 9.53 -10.37 -2.83
C ARG A 19 9.57 -8.89 -2.46
N ALA A 20 9.75 -8.59 -1.17
CA ALA A 20 9.91 -7.23 -0.69
C ALA A 20 11.15 -6.57 -1.31
N LEU A 21 12.29 -7.27 -1.31
CA LEU A 21 13.52 -6.77 -1.92
C LEU A 21 13.38 -6.60 -3.45
N THR A 22 12.72 -7.53 -4.14
CA THR A 22 12.45 -7.41 -5.58
C THR A 22 11.63 -6.15 -5.91
N ARG A 23 10.62 -5.82 -5.10
CA ARG A 23 9.83 -4.60 -5.27
C ARG A 23 10.60 -3.34 -4.91
N ALA A 24 11.41 -3.41 -3.85
CA ALA A 24 12.28 -2.31 -3.46
C ALA A 24 13.28 -1.94 -4.56
N LYS A 25 13.92 -2.94 -5.17
CA LYS A 25 14.82 -2.76 -6.32
C LYS A 25 14.12 -2.07 -7.48
N LEU A 26 12.92 -2.50 -7.85
CA LEU A 26 12.13 -1.88 -8.93
C LEU A 26 11.86 -0.39 -8.65
N ILE A 27 11.44 -0.06 -7.44
CA ILE A 27 11.15 1.33 -7.05
C ILE A 27 12.44 2.14 -6.96
N ALA A 28 13.48 1.62 -6.31
CA ALA A 28 14.76 2.30 -6.18
C ALA A 28 15.42 2.59 -7.53
N THR A 29 15.36 1.65 -8.48
CA THR A 29 15.86 1.87 -9.86
C THR A 29 15.17 3.05 -10.54
N ALA A 30 13.88 3.22 -10.30
CA ALA A 30 13.10 4.29 -10.94
C ALA A 30 13.19 5.63 -10.22
N THR A 31 13.46 5.65 -8.90
CA THR A 31 13.42 6.86 -8.07
C THR A 31 14.80 7.32 -7.60
N GLY A 32 15.81 6.45 -7.63
CA GLY A 32 17.11 6.70 -6.99
C GLY A 32 17.06 6.58 -5.46
N ALA A 33 16.02 5.98 -4.90
CA ALA A 33 15.86 5.87 -3.46
C ALA A 33 16.97 5.02 -2.81
N ARG A 34 17.44 5.44 -1.63
CA ARG A 34 18.30 4.62 -0.80
C ARG A 34 17.54 3.42 -0.22
N LEU A 35 18.23 2.31 -0.04
CA LEU A 35 17.67 1.10 0.54
C LEU A 35 18.23 0.88 1.96
N HIS A 36 17.36 0.66 2.93
CA HIS A 36 17.74 0.20 4.26
C HIS A 36 17.15 -1.19 4.48
N LEU A 37 18.01 -2.19 4.62
CA LEU A 37 17.60 -3.58 4.82
C LEU A 37 17.43 -3.87 6.31
N LEU A 38 16.28 -4.38 6.70
CA LEU A 38 15.96 -4.72 8.09
C LEU A 38 15.65 -6.21 8.23
N MET A 39 16.29 -6.88 9.16
CA MET A 39 15.88 -8.19 9.69
C MET A 39 15.45 -8.07 11.14
N CYS A 40 14.25 -8.54 11.44
CA CYS A 40 13.68 -8.54 12.79
C CYS A 40 13.79 -9.96 13.38
N ASP A 41 14.88 -10.24 14.06
CA ASP A 41 15.08 -11.49 14.80
C ASP A 41 15.85 -11.21 16.10
N ARG A 42 15.36 -11.77 17.21
CA ARG A 42 16.00 -11.68 18.53
C ARG A 42 16.87 -12.87 18.89
N LYS A 43 16.81 -13.95 18.11
CA LYS A 43 17.40 -15.23 18.49
C LYS A 43 18.69 -15.53 17.75
N HIS A 44 18.80 -15.11 16.50
CA HIS A 44 19.91 -15.43 15.63
C HIS A 44 20.54 -14.16 15.09
N ASP A 45 21.87 -14.19 14.93
CA ASP A 45 22.62 -13.12 14.27
C ASP A 45 22.58 -13.33 12.76
N HIS A 46 22.06 -12.34 12.04
CA HIS A 46 21.98 -12.32 10.59
C HIS A 46 22.90 -11.29 9.93
N SER A 47 23.85 -10.74 10.68
CA SER A 47 24.77 -9.68 10.21
C SER A 47 25.57 -10.11 8.97
N ALA A 48 26.03 -11.36 8.92
CA ALA A 48 26.75 -11.89 7.76
C ALA A 48 25.88 -11.97 6.51
N LEU A 49 24.61 -12.39 6.64
CA LEU A 49 23.65 -12.44 5.53
C LEU A 49 23.29 -11.04 5.05
N LEU A 50 23.04 -10.11 5.96
CA LEU A 50 22.73 -8.71 5.62
C LEU A 50 23.92 -8.05 4.91
N SER A 51 25.14 -8.26 5.39
CA SER A 51 26.37 -7.78 4.75
C SER A 51 26.54 -8.33 3.34
N LEU A 52 26.29 -9.63 3.14
CA LEU A 52 26.32 -10.26 1.82
C LEU A 52 25.29 -9.65 0.86
N LEU A 53 24.05 -9.48 1.32
CA LEU A 53 22.99 -8.86 0.52
C LEU A 53 23.31 -7.41 0.16
N CYS A 54 23.88 -6.66 1.10
CA CYS A 54 24.34 -5.30 0.86
C CYS A 54 25.43 -5.26 -0.23
N SER A 55 26.43 -6.15 -0.15
CA SER A 55 27.47 -6.26 -1.18
C SER A 55 26.90 -6.62 -2.56
N GLN A 56 25.96 -7.58 -2.63
CA GLN A 56 25.30 -7.93 -3.87
C GLN A 56 24.51 -6.77 -4.46
N LEU A 57 23.85 -5.96 -3.63
CA LEU A 57 23.13 -4.79 -4.10
C LEU A 57 24.08 -3.71 -4.62
N HIS A 58 25.24 -3.51 -4.02
CA HIS A 58 26.26 -2.62 -4.56
C HIS A 58 26.78 -3.11 -5.93
N ASP A 59 27.02 -4.41 -6.07
CA ASP A 59 27.44 -5.00 -7.36
C ASP A 59 26.34 -4.86 -8.42
N ASP A 60 25.08 -4.87 -8.02
CA ASP A 60 23.90 -4.59 -8.89
C ASP A 60 23.72 -3.09 -9.21
N GLY A 61 24.55 -2.19 -8.66
CA GLY A 61 24.54 -0.76 -8.92
C GLY A 61 23.68 0.09 -7.98
N TYR A 62 23.34 -0.43 -6.79
CA TYR A 62 22.65 0.36 -5.76
C TYR A 62 23.69 0.94 -4.77
N ASP A 63 24.10 2.20 -4.97
CA ASP A 63 25.19 2.82 -4.20
C ASP A 63 24.84 3.12 -2.73
N ASN A 64 23.58 3.40 -2.45
CA ASN A 64 23.09 3.80 -1.12
C ASN A 64 22.31 2.69 -0.45
N VAL A 65 23.03 1.67 0.03
CA VAL A 65 22.43 0.54 0.76
C VAL A 65 23.04 0.46 2.16
N THR A 66 22.18 0.44 3.16
CA THR A 66 22.54 0.20 4.56
C THR A 66 21.71 -0.97 5.10
N PHE A 67 22.11 -1.51 6.24
CA PHE A 67 21.35 -2.59 6.86
C PHE A 67 21.44 -2.55 8.39
N GLU A 68 20.42 -3.14 8.99
CA GLU A 68 20.35 -3.31 10.45
C GLU A 68 19.62 -4.61 10.80
N GLN A 69 20.02 -5.22 11.90
CA GLN A 69 19.22 -6.22 12.58
C GLN A 69 18.71 -5.62 13.89
N ALA A 70 17.39 -5.58 14.05
CA ALA A 70 16.75 -5.01 15.23
C ALA A 70 15.61 -5.90 15.72
N TRP A 71 15.42 -5.93 17.04
CA TRP A 71 14.26 -6.51 17.68
C TRP A 71 13.91 -5.72 18.93
N HIS A 72 12.68 -5.22 18.96
CA HIS A 72 12.06 -4.65 20.14
C HIS A 72 10.99 -5.61 20.67
N ASP A 73 9.91 -5.13 21.24
CA ASP A 73 8.90 -5.99 21.87
C ASP A 73 8.12 -6.85 20.86
N THR A 74 7.77 -6.28 19.72
CA THR A 74 7.03 -6.96 18.64
C THR A 74 7.58 -6.62 17.26
N LEU A 75 7.23 -7.44 16.25
CA LEU A 75 7.66 -7.23 14.87
C LEU A 75 7.28 -5.86 14.32
N HIS A 76 6.02 -5.42 14.52
CA HIS A 76 5.57 -4.13 13.97
C HIS A 76 6.21 -2.95 14.68
N GLU A 77 6.45 -3.02 16.00
CA GLU A 77 7.17 -1.99 16.75
C GLU A 77 8.61 -1.89 16.27
N SER A 78 9.32 -3.01 16.15
CA SER A 78 10.69 -3.04 15.62
C SER A 78 10.81 -2.37 14.24
N ILE A 79 9.84 -2.63 13.34
CA ILE A 79 9.80 -2.03 12.01
C ILE A 79 9.56 -0.52 12.10
N ILE A 80 8.62 -0.08 12.94
CA ILE A 80 8.28 1.34 13.10
C ILE A 80 9.44 2.12 13.72
N ASP A 81 10.08 1.56 14.73
CA ASP A 81 11.21 2.21 15.42
C ASP A 81 12.38 2.44 14.45
N VAL A 82 12.73 1.42 13.66
CA VAL A 82 13.79 1.56 12.63
C VAL A 82 13.35 2.50 11.51
N GLN A 83 12.09 2.44 11.09
CA GLN A 83 11.55 3.37 10.08
C GLN A 83 11.71 4.83 10.53
N GLN A 84 11.40 5.13 11.81
CA GLN A 84 11.53 6.49 12.35
C GLN A 84 12.99 6.90 12.55
N ALA A 85 13.82 6.02 13.09
CA ALA A 85 15.26 6.28 13.31
C ALA A 85 15.98 6.59 11.99
N GLU A 86 15.69 5.82 10.94
CA GLU A 86 16.28 5.98 9.62
C GLU A 86 15.55 7.02 8.75
N GLY A 87 14.38 7.51 9.15
CA GLY A 87 13.58 8.45 8.38
C GLY A 87 13.15 7.89 7.02
N CYS A 88 12.81 6.59 6.97
CA CYS A 88 12.37 5.96 5.72
C CYS A 88 10.96 6.39 5.36
N GLU A 89 10.75 6.78 4.09
CA GLU A 89 9.47 7.29 3.57
C GLU A 89 8.53 6.17 3.11
N LEU A 90 9.08 4.99 2.82
CA LEU A 90 8.32 3.81 2.41
C LEU A 90 8.85 2.57 3.14
N VAL A 91 7.94 1.79 3.72
CA VAL A 91 8.24 0.46 4.26
C VAL A 91 7.73 -0.60 3.29
N ILE A 92 8.58 -1.53 2.89
CA ILE A 92 8.19 -2.66 2.03
C ILE A 92 8.36 -3.95 2.81
N LYS A 93 7.24 -4.66 3.00
CA LYS A 93 7.21 -5.95 3.71
C LYS A 93 6.47 -7.01 2.90
N GLU A 94 7.01 -8.22 2.88
CA GLU A 94 6.30 -9.36 2.32
C GLU A 94 5.21 -9.83 3.30
N HIS A 95 3.97 -9.97 2.79
CA HIS A 95 2.90 -10.62 3.54
C HIS A 95 3.07 -12.13 3.47
N ARG A 96 3.20 -12.77 4.63
CA ARG A 96 3.22 -14.22 4.78
C ARG A 96 2.13 -14.65 5.74
N PRO A 97 1.15 -15.41 5.28
CA PRO A 97 0.08 -15.89 6.14
C PRO A 97 0.60 -17.00 7.07
N ASP A 98 0.26 -16.93 8.34
CA ASP A 98 0.57 -17.97 9.33
C ASP A 98 -0.10 -19.31 9.00
N ASN A 99 -1.14 -19.29 8.16
CA ASN A 99 -1.87 -20.46 7.72
C ASN A 99 -2.13 -20.40 6.20
N PRO A 100 -1.72 -21.41 5.41
CA PRO A 100 -1.94 -21.47 3.96
C PRO A 100 -3.40 -21.30 3.52
N LEU A 101 -4.36 -21.67 4.39
CA LEU A 101 -5.79 -21.50 4.12
C LEU A 101 -6.26 -20.05 4.28
N LYS A 102 -5.49 -19.19 4.96
CA LYS A 102 -5.80 -17.78 5.20
C LYS A 102 -4.99 -16.83 4.31
N LYS A 103 -4.55 -17.26 3.15
CA LYS A 103 -3.67 -16.48 2.24
C LYS A 103 -4.17 -15.07 1.89
N ALA A 104 -5.47 -14.84 1.97
CA ALA A 104 -6.06 -13.53 1.65
C ALA A 104 -6.05 -12.55 2.84
N LEU A 105 -5.91 -13.05 4.09
CA LEU A 105 -6.02 -12.24 5.30
C LEU A 105 -4.63 -11.79 5.76
N LEU A 106 -4.51 -10.52 6.12
CA LEU A 106 -3.33 -9.99 6.77
C LEU A 106 -3.20 -10.53 8.19
N THR A 107 -1.95 -10.72 8.65
CA THR A 107 -1.69 -11.11 10.04
C THR A 107 -2.02 -9.96 11.00
N PRO A 108 -2.25 -10.22 12.29
CA PRO A 108 -2.45 -9.16 13.28
C PRO A 108 -1.29 -8.15 13.30
N SER A 109 -0.06 -8.60 13.09
CA SER A 109 1.13 -7.74 13.01
C SER A 109 1.11 -6.85 11.77
N ASP A 110 0.70 -7.38 10.60
CA ASP A 110 0.57 -6.61 9.36
C ASP A 110 -0.50 -5.51 9.53
N TRP A 111 -1.64 -5.82 10.15
CA TRP A 111 -2.68 -4.83 10.45
C TRP A 111 -2.20 -3.71 11.37
N LYS A 112 -1.43 -4.05 12.40
CA LYS A 112 -0.86 -3.06 13.31
C LYS A 112 0.17 -2.18 12.57
N LEU A 113 1.03 -2.78 11.73
CA LEU A 113 1.98 -2.04 10.93
C LEU A 113 1.28 -1.04 10.01
N LEU A 114 0.27 -1.47 9.23
CA LEU A 114 -0.50 -0.60 8.33
C LEU A 114 -1.23 0.53 9.06
N ARG A 115 -1.62 0.32 10.31
CA ARG A 115 -2.39 1.29 11.10
C ARG A 115 -1.52 2.30 11.85
N LEU A 116 -0.34 1.88 12.29
CA LEU A 116 0.49 2.62 13.25
C LEU A 116 1.76 3.21 12.62
N CYS A 117 2.19 2.69 11.46
CA CYS A 117 3.36 3.21 10.79
C CYS A 117 3.09 4.62 10.24
N PRO A 118 3.93 5.62 10.57
CA PRO A 118 3.75 6.99 10.07
C PRO A 118 4.15 7.14 8.59
N ALA A 119 4.90 6.19 8.04
CA ALA A 119 5.27 6.15 6.63
C ALA A 119 4.31 5.27 5.82
N ALA A 120 4.30 5.43 4.50
CA ALA A 120 3.59 4.53 3.60
C ALA A 120 4.09 3.08 3.73
N VAL A 121 3.17 2.11 3.68
CA VAL A 121 3.51 0.68 3.80
C VAL A 121 3.05 -0.09 2.58
N LEU A 122 3.99 -0.72 1.88
CA LEU A 122 3.73 -1.63 0.77
C LEU A 122 3.77 -3.09 1.24
N MET A 123 2.60 -3.73 1.29
CA MET A 123 2.48 -5.17 1.60
C MET A 123 2.54 -6.00 0.32
N VAL A 124 3.65 -6.71 0.11
CA VAL A 124 3.86 -7.53 -1.10
C VAL A 124 3.26 -8.92 -0.89
N LYS A 125 2.26 -9.27 -1.69
CA LYS A 125 1.54 -10.55 -1.60
C LYS A 125 1.88 -11.54 -2.71
N THR A 126 2.31 -11.05 -3.87
CA THR A 126 2.52 -11.89 -5.06
C THR A 126 3.80 -11.51 -5.80
N GLU A 127 4.29 -12.43 -6.61
CA GLU A 127 5.42 -12.22 -7.53
C GLU A 127 5.00 -11.68 -8.90
N ARG A 128 3.69 -11.54 -9.16
CA ARG A 128 3.19 -11.10 -10.47
C ARG A 128 3.84 -9.78 -10.87
N PRO A 129 4.31 -9.64 -12.11
CA PRO A 129 4.83 -8.38 -12.61
C PRO A 129 3.78 -7.27 -12.46
N TRP A 130 4.24 -6.04 -12.21
CA TRP A 130 3.35 -4.87 -12.20
C TRP A 130 3.12 -4.29 -13.59
N THR A 131 3.97 -4.65 -14.56
CA THR A 131 3.92 -4.12 -15.92
C THR A 131 2.58 -4.36 -16.59
N GLY A 132 1.94 -3.28 -17.04
CA GLY A 132 0.63 -3.31 -17.69
C GLY A 132 -0.54 -3.61 -16.73
N GLY A 133 -0.29 -3.55 -15.41
CA GLY A 133 -1.33 -3.81 -14.40
C GLY A 133 -2.22 -2.61 -14.14
N VAL A 134 -3.39 -2.86 -13.57
CA VAL A 134 -4.28 -1.82 -13.05
C VAL A 134 -3.91 -1.52 -11.60
N ILE A 135 -3.70 -0.25 -11.29
CA ILE A 135 -3.52 0.28 -9.94
C ILE A 135 -4.88 0.80 -9.47
N LEU A 136 -5.37 0.27 -8.38
CA LEU A 136 -6.66 0.66 -7.82
C LEU A 136 -6.44 1.54 -6.58
N ALA A 137 -6.73 2.83 -6.71
CA ALA A 137 -6.73 3.78 -5.60
C ALA A 137 -8.09 3.78 -4.89
N ALA A 138 -8.08 3.61 -3.58
CA ALA A 138 -9.29 3.58 -2.77
C ALA A 138 -9.47 4.90 -2.03
N VAL A 139 -10.60 5.57 -2.24
CA VAL A 139 -10.89 6.89 -1.66
C VAL A 139 -12.29 6.92 -1.01
N ASP A 140 -12.45 7.79 -0.01
CA ASP A 140 -13.74 8.10 0.60
C ASP A 140 -14.24 9.46 0.11
N VAL A 141 -14.86 9.49 -1.06
CA VAL A 141 -15.37 10.72 -1.67
C VAL A 141 -16.46 11.40 -0.85
N GLY A 142 -17.11 10.67 0.06
CA GLY A 142 -18.15 11.21 0.95
C GLY A 142 -17.62 12.11 2.06
N ASN A 143 -16.31 12.07 2.34
CA ASN A 143 -15.68 12.89 3.37
C ASN A 143 -14.96 14.08 2.74
N ARG A 144 -15.41 15.31 3.06
CA ARG A 144 -14.92 16.57 2.48
C ARG A 144 -14.10 17.42 3.43
N ASP A 145 -13.73 16.92 4.61
CA ASP A 145 -12.87 17.70 5.48
C ASP A 145 -11.47 17.92 4.87
N GLN A 146 -10.77 18.91 5.37
CA GLN A 146 -9.47 19.34 4.83
C GLN A 146 -8.43 18.22 4.88
N GLU A 147 -8.44 17.40 5.93
CA GLU A 147 -7.47 16.30 6.10
C GLU A 147 -7.71 15.20 5.07
N HIS A 148 -8.98 14.83 4.82
CA HIS A 148 -9.33 13.84 3.79
C HIS A 148 -9.03 14.32 2.38
N ARG A 149 -9.21 15.61 2.10
CA ARG A 149 -8.85 16.16 0.78
C ARG A 149 -7.36 16.08 0.50
N VAL A 150 -6.52 16.38 1.49
CA VAL A 150 -5.06 16.21 1.39
C VAL A 150 -4.72 14.72 1.18
N LEU A 151 -5.32 13.83 1.97
CA LEU A 151 -5.12 12.39 1.84
C LEU A 151 -5.55 11.87 0.45
N HIS A 152 -6.66 12.35 -0.10
CA HIS A 152 -7.09 11.98 -1.46
C HIS A 152 -6.05 12.39 -2.50
N GLY A 153 -5.52 13.60 -2.40
CA GLY A 153 -4.44 14.07 -3.27
C GLY A 153 -3.22 13.15 -3.21
N ASP A 154 -2.77 12.83 -2.00
CA ASP A 154 -1.63 11.93 -1.79
C ASP A 154 -1.88 10.53 -2.36
N ILE A 155 -3.07 9.96 -2.17
CA ILE A 155 -3.45 8.65 -2.70
C ILE A 155 -3.42 8.66 -4.24
N ILE A 156 -3.99 9.68 -4.87
CA ILE A 156 -4.04 9.78 -6.32
C ILE A 156 -2.65 10.02 -6.91
N ASP A 157 -1.86 10.89 -6.32
CA ASP A 157 -0.47 11.15 -6.74
C ASP A 157 0.39 9.89 -6.66
N HIS A 158 0.29 9.14 -5.57
CA HIS A 158 0.98 7.85 -5.42
C HIS A 158 0.45 6.83 -6.43
N GLY A 159 -0.86 6.80 -6.65
CA GLY A 159 -1.49 5.95 -7.66
C GLY A 159 -0.95 6.18 -9.06
N TYR A 160 -0.90 7.42 -9.51
CA TYR A 160 -0.30 7.79 -10.82
C TYR A 160 1.16 7.43 -10.90
N ALA A 161 1.89 7.65 -9.83
CA ALA A 161 3.30 7.31 -9.79
C ALA A 161 3.55 5.81 -9.95
N ILE A 162 2.81 4.98 -9.24
CA ILE A 162 2.90 3.53 -9.34
C ILE A 162 2.45 3.07 -10.73
N ALA A 163 1.38 3.66 -11.29
CA ALA A 163 0.91 3.38 -12.64
C ALA A 163 2.01 3.70 -13.68
N GLY A 164 2.69 4.84 -13.55
CA GLY A 164 3.82 5.20 -14.39
C GLY A 164 4.97 4.19 -14.32
N LEU A 165 5.36 3.76 -13.11
CA LEU A 165 6.39 2.73 -12.89
C LEU A 165 5.99 1.38 -13.49
N ALA A 166 4.71 1.03 -13.36
CA ALA A 166 4.16 -0.22 -13.85
C ALA A 166 3.82 -0.20 -15.35
N LYS A 167 3.89 0.96 -16.02
CA LYS A 167 3.34 1.17 -17.37
C LYS A 167 1.89 0.66 -17.46
N GLY A 168 1.13 0.93 -16.43
CA GLY A 168 -0.24 0.50 -16.23
C GLY A 168 -1.19 1.69 -16.08
N ASP A 169 -2.42 1.41 -15.73
CA ASP A 169 -3.49 2.40 -15.59
C ASP A 169 -3.89 2.61 -14.12
N LEU A 170 -4.16 3.87 -13.75
CA LEU A 170 -4.76 4.19 -12.47
C LEU A 170 -6.28 4.15 -12.60
N HIS A 171 -6.91 3.35 -11.75
CA HIS A 171 -8.35 3.34 -11.50
C HIS A 171 -8.63 3.76 -10.06
N VAL A 172 -9.78 4.31 -9.81
CA VAL A 172 -10.22 4.78 -8.50
C VAL A 172 -11.47 4.01 -8.08
N ILE A 173 -11.56 3.62 -6.83
CA ILE A 173 -12.77 3.04 -6.26
C ILE A 173 -13.23 3.85 -5.05
N ALA A 174 -14.51 4.17 -5.04
CA ALA A 174 -15.22 4.75 -3.92
C ALA A 174 -16.38 3.83 -3.50
N ALA A 175 -16.64 3.72 -2.20
CA ALA A 175 -17.75 2.93 -1.70
C ALA A 175 -18.68 3.81 -0.86
N HIS A 176 -19.98 3.77 -1.14
CA HIS A 176 -20.98 4.46 -0.33
C HIS A 176 -21.70 3.50 0.62
N PRO A 177 -22.16 3.96 1.78
CA PRO A 177 -22.90 3.13 2.71
C PRO A 177 -24.24 2.65 2.13
N SER A 178 -24.65 1.46 2.51
CA SER A 178 -26.01 1.01 2.26
C SER A 178 -27.03 1.80 3.10
N PRO A 179 -28.28 1.93 2.65
CA PRO A 179 -29.32 2.62 3.39
C PRO A 179 -29.51 2.05 4.79
N MET A 180 -29.59 2.91 5.79
CA MET A 180 -29.79 2.54 7.20
C MET A 180 -31.07 3.22 7.70
N LEU A 181 -32.17 2.50 7.74
CA LEU A 181 -33.47 3.02 8.20
C LEU A 181 -33.46 3.56 9.64
N SER A 182 -32.50 3.09 10.45
CA SER A 182 -32.28 3.57 11.83
C SER A 182 -31.28 4.70 11.95
N ALA A 183 -30.75 5.23 10.84
CA ALA A 183 -29.81 6.35 10.89
C ALA A 183 -30.49 7.60 11.46
N ALA A 184 -29.78 8.35 12.29
CA ALA A 184 -30.28 9.61 12.83
C ALA A 184 -30.40 10.70 11.77
N ASP A 185 -29.55 10.67 10.74
CA ASP A 185 -29.60 11.58 9.60
C ASP A 185 -30.48 10.97 8.48
N PRO A 186 -31.58 11.62 8.08
CA PRO A 186 -32.46 11.16 7.02
C PRO A 186 -31.77 10.90 5.67
N VAL A 187 -30.64 11.56 5.40
CA VAL A 187 -29.83 11.37 4.17
C VAL A 187 -29.38 9.91 4.00
N TYR A 188 -29.16 9.20 5.10
CA TYR A 188 -28.74 7.79 5.08
C TYR A 188 -29.88 6.77 5.16
N GLN A 189 -31.15 7.23 5.09
CA GLN A 189 -32.32 6.35 5.16
C GLN A 189 -32.84 5.95 3.76
N LEU A 190 -32.66 6.79 2.77
CA LEU A 190 -33.18 6.58 1.41
C LEU A 190 -32.02 6.32 0.43
N LYS A 191 -32.14 5.22 -0.29
CA LYS A 191 -31.14 4.79 -1.28
C LYS A 191 -30.91 5.85 -2.35
N GLU A 192 -31.98 6.40 -2.91
CA GLU A 192 -31.91 7.43 -3.96
C GLU A 192 -31.17 8.69 -3.51
N THR A 193 -31.36 9.09 -2.25
CA THR A 193 -30.70 10.26 -1.68
C THR A 193 -29.20 10.00 -1.49
N ILE A 194 -28.82 8.80 -1.05
CA ILE A 194 -27.42 8.41 -0.89
C ILE A 194 -26.74 8.37 -2.26
N GLU A 195 -27.34 7.68 -3.24
CA GLU A 195 -26.78 7.55 -4.58
C GLU A 195 -26.62 8.90 -5.27
N GLN A 196 -27.61 9.80 -5.16
CA GLN A 196 -27.53 11.12 -5.77
C GLN A 196 -26.40 11.95 -5.15
N ARG A 197 -26.32 11.97 -3.82
CA ARG A 197 -25.24 12.64 -3.10
C ARG A 197 -23.87 12.13 -3.53
N TYR A 198 -23.68 10.80 -3.52
CA TYR A 198 -22.40 10.22 -3.91
C TYR A 198 -22.07 10.45 -5.39
N ARG A 199 -23.05 10.51 -6.27
CA ARG A 199 -22.84 10.88 -7.68
C ARG A 199 -22.31 12.31 -7.82
N GLU A 200 -22.86 13.25 -7.06
CA GLU A 200 -22.38 14.65 -7.01
C GLU A 200 -20.94 14.75 -6.45
N GLU A 201 -20.67 14.00 -5.38
CA GLU A 201 -19.33 13.91 -4.79
C GLU A 201 -18.29 13.29 -5.75
N CYS A 202 -18.68 12.22 -6.45
CA CYS A 202 -17.85 11.58 -7.45
C CYS A 202 -17.56 12.53 -8.63
N ALA A 203 -18.55 13.26 -9.12
CA ALA A 203 -18.36 14.23 -10.20
C ALA A 203 -17.39 15.35 -9.80
N ALA A 204 -17.51 15.85 -8.56
CA ALA A 204 -16.58 16.86 -8.03
C ALA A 204 -15.14 16.30 -7.92
N PHE A 205 -14.99 15.07 -7.42
CA PHE A 205 -13.71 14.40 -7.31
C PHE A 205 -13.06 14.15 -8.70
N GLN A 206 -13.85 13.70 -9.67
CA GLN A 206 -13.38 13.48 -11.04
C GLN A 206 -12.86 14.77 -11.68
N ALA A 207 -13.58 15.89 -11.47
CA ALA A 207 -13.17 17.19 -11.98
C ALA A 207 -11.89 17.71 -11.29
N GLU A 208 -11.70 17.43 -9.98
CA GLU A 208 -10.53 17.86 -9.22
C GLU A 208 -9.26 17.09 -9.64
N PHE A 209 -9.37 15.78 -9.89
CA PHE A 209 -8.24 14.89 -10.12
C PHE A 209 -8.09 14.38 -11.57
N ASP A 210 -8.89 14.91 -12.49
CA ASP A 210 -8.91 14.51 -13.92
C ASP A 210 -9.11 12.99 -14.13
N ILE A 211 -10.08 12.41 -13.40
CA ILE A 211 -10.42 10.99 -13.48
C ILE A 211 -11.60 10.79 -14.45
N SER A 212 -11.41 10.03 -15.52
CA SER A 212 -12.49 9.71 -16.46
C SER A 212 -13.53 8.75 -15.86
N ASP A 213 -14.75 8.76 -16.41
CA ASP A 213 -15.85 7.89 -15.95
C ASP A 213 -15.48 6.40 -15.98
N GLU A 214 -14.68 5.97 -16.97
CA GLU A 214 -14.25 4.59 -17.14
C GLU A 214 -13.27 4.14 -16.04
N ARG A 215 -12.63 5.09 -15.38
CA ARG A 215 -11.61 4.85 -14.35
C ARG A 215 -12.14 5.02 -12.93
N LEU A 216 -13.37 5.50 -12.75
CA LEU A 216 -14.01 5.62 -11.45
C LEU A 216 -15.02 4.50 -11.23
N HIS A 217 -14.82 3.70 -10.20
CA HIS A 217 -15.71 2.61 -9.80
C HIS A 217 -16.42 2.98 -8.50
N VAL A 218 -17.74 3.02 -8.54
CA VAL A 218 -18.57 3.32 -7.37
C VAL A 218 -19.30 2.05 -6.95
N ALA A 219 -19.20 1.69 -5.68
CA ALA A 219 -19.81 0.49 -5.15
C ALA A 219 -20.66 0.78 -3.91
N GLU A 220 -21.75 0.02 -3.73
CA GLU A 220 -22.57 0.04 -2.52
C GLU A 220 -22.03 -0.93 -1.47
N GLY A 221 -22.02 -0.53 -0.21
CA GLY A 221 -21.68 -1.38 0.93
C GLY A 221 -20.27 -1.16 1.47
N PRO A 222 -19.79 -2.06 2.35
CA PRO A 222 -18.48 -1.92 2.97
C PRO A 222 -17.35 -1.93 1.93
N ALA A 223 -16.48 -0.94 1.96
CA ALA A 223 -15.37 -0.77 1.03
C ALA A 223 -14.53 -2.06 0.84
N ALA A 224 -14.25 -2.79 1.93
CA ALA A 224 -13.49 -4.03 1.88
C ALA A 224 -14.15 -5.14 1.04
N VAL A 225 -15.47 -5.18 0.98
CA VAL A 225 -16.22 -6.15 0.16
C VAL A 225 -16.18 -5.73 -1.31
N SER A 226 -16.37 -4.46 -1.58
CA SER A 226 -16.36 -3.88 -2.93
C SER A 226 -14.99 -4.08 -3.62
N TYR A 227 -13.88 -3.90 -2.91
CA TYR A 227 -12.53 -4.18 -3.43
C TYR A 227 -12.32 -5.64 -3.81
N THR A 228 -12.89 -6.57 -3.02
CA THR A 228 -12.75 -8.01 -3.27
C THR A 228 -13.49 -8.42 -4.54
N HIS A 229 -14.64 -7.83 -4.80
CA HIS A 229 -15.45 -8.10 -5.99
C HIS A 229 -14.82 -7.55 -7.28
N LEU A 230 -14.34 -6.31 -7.29
CA LEU A 230 -13.65 -5.73 -8.45
C LEU A 230 -12.44 -6.56 -8.85
N ARG A 231 -11.61 -6.95 -7.88
CA ARG A 231 -10.45 -7.79 -8.12
C ARG A 231 -10.79 -9.16 -8.73
N ALA A 232 -11.94 -9.74 -8.38
CA ALA A 232 -12.37 -11.04 -8.91
C ALA A 232 -12.80 -10.96 -10.38
N HIS A 233 -13.26 -9.80 -10.86
CA HIS A 233 -13.65 -9.59 -12.26
C HIS A 233 -12.44 -9.35 -13.16
N GLU A 234 -11.41 -8.65 -12.71
CA GLU A 234 -10.20 -8.36 -13.50
C GLU A 234 -9.28 -9.59 -13.69
N THR A 235 -9.39 -10.60 -12.83
CA THR A 235 -8.55 -11.83 -12.95
C THR A 235 -9.11 -12.87 -13.91
N ARG A 236 -10.23 -12.62 -14.60
CA ARG A 236 -10.87 -13.52 -15.57
C ARG A 236 -10.72 -13.10 -17.04
N GLY A 237 -9.91 -12.08 -17.32
CA GLY A 237 -9.53 -11.65 -18.67
C GLY A 237 -8.17 -12.22 -19.09
#